data_deee26eab389b6e12b6e648a2473ccbc
#
_entry.id   deee26eab389b6e12b6e648a2473ccbc
#
_cell.length_a   1.000
_cell.length_b   1.000
_cell.length_c   1.000
_cell.angle_alpha   90.00
_cell.angle_beta   90.00
_cell.angle_gamma   90.00
#
_symmetry.space_group_name_H-M   'P 1'
#
loop_
_entity.id
_entity.type
_entity.pdbx_description
1 polymer ?
#
loop_
_entity_poly.entity_id
_entity_poly.type
_entity_poly.pdbx_seq_one_letter_code
_entity_poly.pdbx_strand_id
1 'polypeptide(L)'
;AEAINDRINLLLKNGGTGLVLVVAVLFVFLSGRVAFWVAVGIPVAMLATLAAMALMGQSINMVSLFAMIMAIGIIVDDAIVVGEHSVTRRAAGDSPTRAAETGAKHMWPPVIAATLTTLAAFLPLFMVSDIIGQIIAAIPMVIIAILIASLIECFFILPGHLRVALRHDPRHENRFARWFNPRFEAFRDGPF
;
A
#
# COMPACT_ATOMS: atom_id res chain seq x y z
N ALA A 1 -31.94 11.58 -4.00
CA ALA A 1 -31.46 10.22 -3.71
C ALA A 1 -30.68 9.64 -4.91
N GLU A 2 -31.17 9.73 -6.14
CA GLU A 2 -30.48 9.21 -7.35
C GLU A 2 -29.09 9.83 -7.56
N ALA A 3 -28.98 11.14 -7.55
CA ALA A 3 -27.71 11.85 -7.76
C ALA A 3 -26.62 11.48 -6.73
N ILE A 4 -26.99 11.12 -5.50
CA ILE A 4 -26.06 10.69 -4.47
C ILE A 4 -25.60 9.25 -4.76
N ASN A 5 -26.54 8.37 -5.12
CA ASN A 5 -26.20 6.99 -5.49
C ASN A 5 -25.30 6.91 -6.72
N ASP A 6 -25.54 7.75 -7.73
CA ASP A 6 -24.69 7.83 -8.92
C ASP A 6 -23.25 8.26 -8.58
N ARG A 7 -23.09 9.22 -7.65
CA ARG A 7 -21.77 9.67 -7.19
C ARG A 7 -21.05 8.59 -6.39
N ILE A 8 -21.76 7.90 -5.49
CA ILE A 8 -21.19 6.78 -4.73
C ILE A 8 -20.78 5.64 -5.67
N ASN A 9 -21.62 5.29 -6.64
CA ASN A 9 -21.32 4.25 -7.62
C ASN A 9 -20.09 4.62 -8.48
N LEU A 10 -19.97 5.88 -8.90
CA LEU A 10 -18.79 6.39 -9.60
C LEU A 10 -17.51 6.24 -8.76
N LEU A 11 -17.57 6.63 -7.48
CA LEU A 11 -16.43 6.50 -6.57
C LEU A 11 -16.04 5.04 -6.36
N LEU A 12 -17.01 4.15 -6.13
CA LEU A 12 -16.76 2.71 -5.97
C LEU A 12 -16.18 2.09 -7.24
N LYS A 13 -16.69 2.46 -8.42
CA LYS A 13 -16.17 2.00 -9.71
C LYS A 13 -14.71 2.47 -9.92
N ASN A 14 -14.42 3.74 -9.64
CA ASN A 14 -13.08 4.29 -9.78
C ASN A 14 -12.11 3.67 -8.77
N GLY A 15 -12.53 3.50 -7.51
CA GLY A 15 -11.75 2.81 -6.49
C GLY A 15 -11.47 1.35 -6.85
N GLY A 16 -12.48 0.62 -7.33
CA GLY A 16 -12.31 -0.75 -7.82
C GLY A 16 -11.36 -0.85 -9.01
N THR A 17 -11.48 0.06 -9.98
CA THR A 17 -10.57 0.12 -11.13
C THR A 17 -9.14 0.44 -10.69
N GLY A 18 -8.97 1.40 -9.77
CA GLY A 18 -7.68 1.74 -9.19
C GLY A 18 -7.06 0.57 -8.45
N LEU A 19 -7.85 -0.15 -7.64
CA LEU A 19 -7.39 -1.35 -6.93
C LEU A 19 -6.95 -2.45 -7.89
N VAL A 20 -7.72 -2.72 -8.94
CA VAL A 20 -7.34 -3.71 -9.98
C VAL A 20 -6.04 -3.32 -10.66
N LEU A 21 -5.87 -2.04 -11.01
CA LEU A 21 -4.64 -1.54 -11.61
C LEU A 21 -3.43 -1.74 -10.68
N VAL A 22 -3.58 -1.36 -9.41
CA VAL A 22 -2.56 -1.51 -8.38
C VAL A 22 -2.17 -2.98 -8.21
N VAL A 23 -3.15 -3.87 -8.08
CA VAL A 23 -2.91 -5.32 -7.97
C VAL A 23 -2.21 -5.85 -9.22
N ALA A 24 -2.60 -5.42 -10.43
CA ALA A 24 -1.91 -5.79 -11.66
C ALA A 24 -0.43 -5.37 -11.65
N VAL A 25 -0.15 -4.14 -11.22
CA VAL A 25 1.23 -3.63 -11.08
C VAL A 25 2.02 -4.46 -10.07
N LEU A 26 1.43 -4.81 -8.92
CA LEU A 26 2.06 -5.69 -7.93
C LEU A 26 2.50 -7.03 -8.54
N PHE A 27 1.62 -7.66 -9.34
CA PHE A 27 1.94 -8.92 -10.00
C PHE A 27 2.99 -8.81 -11.12
N VAL A 28 3.23 -7.60 -11.65
CA VAL A 28 4.29 -7.33 -12.60
C VAL A 28 5.65 -7.23 -11.92
N PHE A 29 5.73 -6.51 -10.79
CA PHE A 29 6.98 -6.21 -10.11
C PHE A 29 7.40 -7.24 -9.07
N LEU A 30 6.44 -7.85 -8.35
CA LEU A 30 6.72 -8.83 -7.33
C LEU A 30 6.46 -10.26 -7.80
N SER A 31 7.09 -11.23 -7.15
CA SER A 31 6.73 -12.64 -7.37
C SER A 31 5.25 -12.85 -6.99
N GLY A 32 4.51 -13.65 -7.75
CA GLY A 32 3.06 -13.79 -7.62
C GLY A 32 2.57 -14.10 -6.20
N ARG A 33 3.37 -14.82 -5.40
CA ARG A 33 3.04 -15.12 -3.99
C ARG A 33 3.22 -13.91 -3.07
N VAL A 34 4.29 -13.16 -3.27
CA VAL A 34 4.54 -11.92 -2.51
C VAL A 34 3.49 -10.88 -2.89
N ALA A 35 3.23 -10.71 -4.21
CA ALA A 35 2.18 -9.83 -4.72
C ALA A 35 0.80 -10.18 -4.13
N PHE A 36 0.47 -11.47 -4.03
CA PHE A 36 -0.79 -11.90 -3.43
C PHE A 36 -0.91 -11.45 -1.96
N TRP A 37 0.13 -11.69 -1.14
CA TRP A 37 0.08 -11.31 0.27
C TRP A 37 0.08 -9.81 0.50
N VAL A 38 0.82 -9.06 -0.31
CA VAL A 38 0.77 -7.58 -0.31
C VAL A 38 -0.63 -7.10 -0.71
N ALA A 39 -1.23 -7.69 -1.75
CA ALA A 39 -2.58 -7.35 -2.18
C ALA A 39 -3.65 -7.64 -1.11
N VAL A 40 -3.49 -8.72 -0.33
CA VAL A 40 -4.39 -9.05 0.79
C VAL A 40 -4.27 -8.02 1.93
N GLY A 41 -3.09 -7.42 2.13
CA GLY A 41 -2.88 -6.35 3.11
C GLY A 41 -3.75 -5.11 2.85
N ILE A 42 -4.05 -4.79 1.58
CA ILE A 42 -4.85 -3.61 1.22
C ILE A 42 -6.25 -3.66 1.86
N PRO A 43 -7.10 -4.69 1.63
CA PRO A 43 -8.40 -4.76 2.28
C PRO A 43 -8.31 -4.85 3.81
N VAL A 44 -7.26 -5.45 4.37
CA VAL A 44 -7.05 -5.49 5.82
C VAL A 44 -6.83 -4.08 6.37
N ALA A 45 -5.94 -3.30 5.77
CA ALA A 45 -5.70 -1.91 6.17
C ALA A 45 -6.96 -1.04 5.99
N MET A 46 -7.73 -1.25 4.91
CA MET A 46 -9.00 -0.55 4.68
C MET A 46 -10.04 -0.88 5.75
N LEU A 47 -10.20 -2.16 6.11
CA LEU A 47 -11.12 -2.58 7.17
C LEU A 47 -10.71 -2.03 8.54
N ALA A 48 -9.41 -2.04 8.85
CA ALA A 48 -8.89 -1.42 10.06
C ALA A 48 -9.17 0.09 10.11
N THR A 49 -9.05 0.77 8.96
CA THR A 49 -9.39 2.19 8.81
C THR A 49 -10.88 2.44 9.06
N LEU A 50 -11.76 1.64 8.47
CA LEU A 50 -13.20 1.74 8.71
C LEU A 50 -13.54 1.52 10.19
N ALA A 51 -12.90 0.56 10.85
CA ALA A 51 -13.06 0.34 12.28
C ALA A 51 -12.58 1.56 13.09
N ALA A 52 -11.43 2.13 12.75
CA ALA A 52 -10.91 3.34 13.39
C ALA A 52 -11.85 4.54 13.19
N MET A 53 -12.38 4.74 11.98
CA MET A 53 -13.37 5.79 11.71
C MET A 53 -14.64 5.60 12.56
N ALA A 54 -15.14 4.37 12.67
CA ALA A 54 -16.31 4.08 13.50
C ALA A 54 -16.06 4.39 14.97
N LEU A 55 -14.88 4.05 15.50
CA LEU A 55 -14.49 4.36 16.89
C LEU A 55 -14.35 5.87 17.13
N MET A 56 -13.91 6.63 16.12
CA MET A 56 -13.81 8.09 16.19
C MET A 56 -15.16 8.80 15.92
N GLY A 57 -16.24 8.07 15.68
CA GLY A 57 -17.55 8.65 15.35
C GLY A 57 -17.60 9.33 13.98
N GLN A 58 -16.67 9.03 13.09
CA GLN A 58 -16.63 9.58 11.74
C GLN A 58 -17.65 8.90 10.83
N SER A 59 -18.41 9.70 10.09
CA SER A 59 -19.37 9.16 9.11
C SER A 59 -18.70 8.79 7.80
N ILE A 60 -19.22 7.73 7.17
CA ILE A 60 -18.88 7.40 5.79
C ILE A 60 -19.67 8.35 4.89
N ASN A 61 -18.98 9.26 4.23
CA ASN A 61 -19.54 10.23 3.30
C ASN A 61 -18.68 10.30 2.02
N MET A 62 -19.09 11.10 1.05
CA MET A 62 -18.38 11.21 -0.23
C MET A 62 -16.92 11.65 -0.08
N VAL A 63 -16.63 12.53 0.89
CA VAL A 63 -15.29 13.06 1.11
C VAL A 63 -14.40 12.00 1.77
N SER A 64 -14.93 11.27 2.76
CA SER A 64 -14.19 10.16 3.38
C SER A 64 -13.95 8.99 2.42
N LEU A 65 -14.92 8.66 1.55
CA LEU A 65 -14.74 7.67 0.49
C LEU A 65 -13.67 8.10 -0.52
N PHE A 66 -13.68 9.37 -0.91
CA PHE A 66 -12.65 9.91 -1.80
C PHE A 66 -11.25 9.83 -1.15
N ALA A 67 -11.13 10.18 0.13
CA ALA A 67 -9.88 10.05 0.88
C ALA A 67 -9.40 8.59 0.96
N MET A 68 -10.30 7.65 1.18
CA MET A 68 -9.99 6.21 1.18
C MET A 68 -9.47 5.72 -0.19
N ILE A 69 -10.07 6.19 -1.28
CA ILE A 69 -9.63 5.84 -2.65
C ILE A 69 -8.23 6.39 -2.93
N MET A 70 -7.97 7.66 -2.57
CA MET A 70 -6.63 8.24 -2.69
C MET A 70 -5.60 7.46 -1.88
N ALA A 71 -5.97 7.03 -0.69
CA ALA A 71 -5.06 6.34 0.22
C ALA A 71 -4.69 4.92 -0.24
N ILE A 72 -5.48 4.27 -1.10
CA ILE A 72 -5.14 2.94 -1.65
C ILE A 72 -3.76 2.96 -2.31
N GLY A 73 -3.45 4.00 -3.10
CA GLY A 73 -2.12 4.15 -3.71
C GLY A 73 -1.00 4.32 -2.69
N ILE A 74 -1.25 5.11 -1.64
CA ILE A 74 -0.25 5.40 -0.59
C ILE A 74 0.09 4.14 0.24
N ILE A 75 -0.92 3.32 0.60
CA ILE A 75 -0.73 2.10 1.40
C ILE A 75 0.15 1.08 0.67
N VAL A 76 -0.05 0.96 -0.63
CA VAL A 76 0.61 -0.08 -1.43
C VAL A 76 2.09 0.17 -1.55
N ASP A 77 2.52 1.42 -1.63
CA ASP A 77 3.92 1.78 -1.79
C ASP A 77 4.77 1.29 -0.61
N ASP A 78 4.29 1.41 0.62
CA ASP A 78 4.99 0.93 1.82
C ASP A 78 5.18 -0.59 1.78
N ALA A 79 4.14 -1.33 1.44
CA ALA A 79 4.16 -2.78 1.37
C ALA A 79 5.01 -3.32 0.20
N ILE A 80 5.06 -2.61 -0.95
CA ILE A 80 5.93 -2.94 -2.08
C ILE A 80 7.39 -2.90 -1.64
N VAL A 81 7.82 -1.80 -1.02
CA VAL A 81 9.22 -1.59 -0.64
C VAL A 81 9.69 -2.66 0.35
N VAL A 82 8.87 -3.01 1.36
CA VAL A 82 9.18 -4.08 2.31
C VAL A 82 9.20 -5.45 1.61
N GLY A 83 8.23 -5.71 0.74
CA GLY A 83 8.14 -6.95 -0.02
C GLY A 83 9.34 -7.15 -0.94
N GLU A 84 9.71 -6.14 -1.71
CA GLU A 84 10.83 -6.17 -2.65
C GLU A 84 12.17 -6.38 -1.92
N HIS A 85 12.40 -5.64 -0.83
CA HIS A 85 13.61 -5.81 -0.03
C HIS A 85 13.70 -7.21 0.58
N SER A 86 12.58 -7.77 1.04
CA SER A 86 12.52 -9.14 1.56
C SER A 86 12.83 -10.18 0.48
N VAL A 87 12.35 -10.00 -0.76
CA VAL A 87 12.69 -10.86 -1.92
C VAL A 87 14.17 -10.76 -2.23
N THR A 88 14.74 -9.56 -2.27
CA THR A 88 16.16 -9.33 -2.51
C THR A 88 17.03 -10.02 -1.45
N ARG A 89 16.68 -9.91 -0.16
CA ARG A 89 17.38 -10.62 0.92
C ARG A 89 17.29 -12.13 0.79
N ARG A 90 16.13 -12.64 0.37
CA ARG A 90 15.93 -14.07 0.09
C ARG A 90 16.82 -14.56 -1.05
N ALA A 91 16.92 -13.79 -2.14
CA ALA A 91 17.79 -14.07 -3.27
C ALA A 91 19.28 -14.05 -2.89
N ALA A 92 19.66 -13.20 -1.93
CA ALA A 92 21.01 -13.13 -1.36
C ALA A 92 21.36 -14.34 -0.45
N GLY A 93 20.43 -15.28 -0.22
CA GLY A 93 20.66 -16.52 0.53
C GLY A 93 20.15 -16.53 1.97
N ASP A 94 19.48 -15.47 2.43
CA ASP A 94 18.87 -15.46 3.76
C ASP A 94 17.74 -16.51 3.85
N SER A 95 17.54 -17.09 5.03
CA SER A 95 16.37 -17.93 5.29
C SER A 95 15.07 -17.13 5.11
N PRO A 96 13.93 -17.75 4.78
CA PRO A 96 12.66 -17.04 4.58
C PRO A 96 12.28 -16.13 5.76
N THR A 97 12.48 -16.61 6.99
CA THR A 97 12.21 -15.82 8.19
C THR A 97 13.14 -14.61 8.30
N ARG A 98 14.45 -14.84 8.14
CA ARG A 98 15.45 -13.77 8.22
C ARG A 98 15.27 -12.74 7.11
N ALA A 99 14.93 -13.17 5.89
CA ALA A 99 14.68 -12.27 4.76
C ALA A 99 13.48 -11.34 5.04
N ALA A 100 12.37 -11.87 5.56
CA ALA A 100 11.19 -11.09 5.90
C ALA A 100 11.45 -10.11 7.07
N GLU A 101 12.11 -10.57 8.14
CA GLU A 101 12.45 -9.72 9.28
C GLU A 101 13.45 -8.62 8.92
N THR A 102 14.49 -8.95 8.16
CA THR A 102 15.50 -8.00 7.73
C THR A 102 14.91 -6.99 6.74
N GLY A 103 14.01 -7.46 5.84
CA GLY A 103 13.27 -6.61 4.93
C GLY A 103 12.49 -5.53 5.67
N ALA A 104 11.66 -5.93 6.62
CA ALA A 104 10.88 -5.00 7.45
C ALA A 104 11.79 -4.06 8.27
N LYS A 105 12.84 -4.58 8.92
CA LYS A 105 13.76 -3.78 9.73
C LYS A 105 14.50 -2.70 8.94
N HIS A 106 15.00 -3.03 7.75
CA HIS A 106 15.73 -2.06 6.93
C HIS A 106 14.82 -1.00 6.32
N MET A 107 13.57 -1.36 6.02
CA MET A 107 12.62 -0.43 5.42
C MET A 107 11.84 0.39 6.46
N TRP A 108 11.96 0.08 7.76
CA TRP A 108 11.33 0.86 8.82
C TRP A 108 11.67 2.36 8.76
N PRO A 109 12.96 2.81 8.74
CA PRO A 109 13.28 4.23 8.75
C PRO A 109 12.75 4.99 7.51
N PRO A 110 12.98 4.53 6.27
CA PRO A 110 12.50 5.25 5.10
C PRO A 110 10.95 5.27 5.01
N VAL A 111 10.27 4.19 5.36
CA VAL A 111 8.80 4.15 5.35
C VAL A 111 8.22 5.09 6.41
N ILE A 112 8.74 5.09 7.63
CA ILE A 112 8.30 6.05 8.65
C ILE A 112 8.55 7.49 8.21
N ALA A 113 9.70 7.79 7.61
CA ALA A 113 9.99 9.12 7.10
C ALA A 113 9.00 9.55 6.01
N ALA A 114 8.69 8.67 5.06
CA ALA A 114 7.70 8.90 4.01
C ALA A 114 6.30 9.13 4.60
N THR A 115 5.88 8.29 5.54
CA THR A 115 4.59 8.43 6.24
C THR A 115 4.49 9.75 6.98
N LEU A 116 5.55 10.15 7.72
CA LEU A 116 5.57 11.44 8.42
C LEU A 116 5.49 12.62 7.45
N THR A 117 6.16 12.53 6.31
CA THR A 117 6.08 13.56 5.26
C THR A 117 4.65 13.66 4.69
N THR A 118 4.02 12.51 4.43
CA THR A 118 2.62 12.48 3.98
C THR A 118 1.68 13.06 5.03
N LEU A 119 1.84 12.68 6.30
CA LEU A 119 1.07 13.26 7.40
C LEU A 119 1.23 14.79 7.45
N ALA A 120 2.47 15.28 7.40
CA ALA A 120 2.76 16.72 7.42
C ALA A 120 2.10 17.46 6.24
N ALA A 121 2.01 16.85 5.06
CA ALA A 121 1.36 17.44 3.89
C ALA A 121 -0.17 17.57 4.07
N PHE A 122 -0.80 16.69 4.85
CA PHE A 122 -2.25 16.74 5.10
C PHE A 122 -2.65 17.56 6.33
N LEU A 123 -1.74 17.80 7.28
CA LEU A 123 -2.03 18.58 8.49
C LEU A 123 -2.59 19.99 8.21
N PRO A 124 -2.13 20.77 7.20
CA PRO A 124 -2.69 22.08 6.90
C PRO A 124 -4.18 22.09 6.61
N LEU A 125 -4.76 20.97 6.16
CA LEU A 125 -6.21 20.88 5.92
C LEU A 125 -7.05 21.04 7.20
N PHE A 126 -6.50 20.76 8.38
CA PHE A 126 -7.14 21.03 9.65
C PHE A 126 -7.18 22.52 10.02
N MET A 127 -6.35 23.34 9.37
CA MET A 127 -6.31 24.80 9.62
C MET A 127 -7.34 25.57 8.79
N VAL A 128 -8.01 24.90 7.85
CA VAL A 128 -9.07 25.51 7.06
C VAL A 128 -10.28 25.76 7.97
N SER A 129 -10.71 27.04 8.05
CA SER A 129 -11.83 27.48 8.88
C SER A 129 -13.17 27.33 8.16
N ASP A 130 -14.25 27.58 8.88
CA ASP A 130 -15.62 27.62 8.39
C ASP A 130 -16.23 26.27 8.00
N ILE A 131 -17.37 26.29 7.32
CA ILE A 131 -18.13 25.12 6.89
C ILE A 131 -17.31 24.24 5.94
N ILE A 132 -16.51 24.87 5.08
CA ILE A 132 -15.63 24.14 4.14
C ILE A 132 -14.57 23.36 4.91
N GLY A 133 -13.97 23.96 5.94
CA GLY A 133 -13.01 23.30 6.80
C GLY A 133 -13.56 22.06 7.49
N GLN A 134 -14.79 22.14 8.01
CA GLN A 134 -15.45 20.98 8.63
C GLN A 134 -15.67 19.82 7.66
N ILE A 135 -16.01 20.11 6.40
CA ILE A 135 -16.20 19.10 5.37
C ILE A 135 -14.85 18.47 4.97
N ILE A 136 -13.82 19.31 4.75
CA ILE A 136 -12.50 18.87 4.27
C ILE A 136 -11.73 18.14 5.38
N ALA A 137 -11.97 18.42 6.67
CA ALA A 137 -11.30 17.76 7.79
C ALA A 137 -11.46 16.24 7.81
N ALA A 138 -12.48 15.70 7.13
CA ALA A 138 -12.63 14.27 6.96
C ALA A 138 -11.45 13.63 6.17
N ILE A 139 -10.81 14.38 5.25
CA ILE A 139 -9.69 13.87 4.45
C ILE A 139 -8.49 13.55 5.33
N PRO A 140 -7.89 14.51 6.08
CA PRO A 140 -6.73 14.19 6.91
C PRO A 140 -7.04 13.18 8.01
N MET A 141 -8.27 13.15 8.56
CA MET A 141 -8.64 12.12 9.53
C MET A 141 -8.57 10.71 8.94
N VAL A 142 -9.14 10.51 7.75
CA VAL A 142 -9.08 9.22 7.05
C VAL A 142 -7.64 8.86 6.68
N ILE A 143 -6.87 9.81 6.16
CA ILE A 143 -5.46 9.60 5.78
C ILE A 143 -4.62 9.20 7.01
N ILE A 144 -4.79 9.86 8.15
CA ILE A 144 -4.09 9.49 9.39
C ILE A 144 -4.46 8.07 9.81
N ALA A 145 -5.76 7.75 9.84
CA ALA A 145 -6.23 6.44 10.25
C ALA A 145 -5.67 5.31 9.34
N ILE A 146 -5.69 5.53 8.02
CA ILE A 146 -5.25 4.53 7.06
C ILE A 146 -3.72 4.38 7.06
N LEU A 147 -2.96 5.45 7.25
CA LEU A 147 -1.50 5.39 7.36
C LEU A 147 -1.06 4.62 8.61
N ILE A 148 -1.74 4.83 9.75
CA ILE A 148 -1.47 4.06 10.97
C ILE A 148 -1.80 2.58 10.74
N ALA A 149 -2.96 2.28 10.15
CA ALA A 149 -3.36 0.91 9.81
C ALA A 149 -2.36 0.24 8.85
N SER A 150 -1.89 0.97 7.83
CA SER A 150 -0.88 0.50 6.87
C SER A 150 0.46 0.20 7.54
N LEU A 151 0.93 1.07 8.43
CA LEU A 151 2.18 0.82 9.17
C LEU A 151 2.09 -0.43 10.04
N ILE A 152 0.95 -0.63 10.73
CA ILE A 152 0.73 -1.84 11.53
C ILE A 152 0.72 -3.08 10.63
N GLU A 153 0.00 -3.02 9.51
CA GLU A 153 -0.03 -4.12 8.55
C GLU A 153 1.36 -4.41 8.00
N CYS A 154 2.05 -3.41 7.51
CA CYS A 154 3.34 -3.52 6.81
C CYS A 154 4.47 -4.05 7.70
N PHE A 155 4.51 -3.67 8.98
CA PHE A 155 5.62 -4.04 9.87
C PHE A 155 5.31 -5.19 10.84
N PHE A 156 4.04 -5.46 11.14
CA PHE A 156 3.68 -6.52 12.09
C PHE A 156 2.99 -7.71 11.42
N ILE A 157 2.16 -7.49 10.40
CA ILE A 157 1.37 -8.54 9.75
C ILE A 157 2.08 -9.08 8.52
N LEU A 158 2.49 -8.19 7.61
CA LEU A 158 3.11 -8.54 6.33
C LEU A 158 4.38 -9.40 6.48
N PRO A 159 5.32 -9.17 7.43
CA PRO A 159 6.50 -10.04 7.58
C PRO A 159 6.14 -11.49 7.88
N GLY A 160 5.05 -11.72 8.63
CA GLY A 160 4.51 -13.07 8.89
C GLY A 160 4.06 -13.74 7.59
N HIS A 161 3.36 -13.04 6.74
CA HIS A 161 2.92 -13.50 5.42
C HIS A 161 4.09 -13.73 4.46
N LEU A 162 5.04 -12.80 4.42
CA LEU A 162 6.25 -12.90 3.59
C LEU A 162 7.10 -14.11 3.98
N ARG A 163 7.20 -14.44 5.26
CA ARG A 163 7.86 -15.65 5.72
C ARG A 163 7.27 -16.90 5.05
N VAL A 164 5.97 -16.97 4.87
CA VAL A 164 5.29 -18.08 4.19
C VAL A 164 5.50 -18.01 2.68
N ALA A 165 5.35 -16.83 2.10
CA ALA A 165 5.53 -16.61 0.66
C ALA A 165 6.94 -17.00 0.18
N LEU A 166 7.97 -16.64 0.97
CA LEU A 166 9.39 -16.83 0.65
C LEU A 166 9.94 -18.25 0.94
N ARG A 167 9.12 -19.17 1.48
CA ARG A 167 9.52 -20.58 1.66
C ARG A 167 9.80 -21.29 0.35
N HIS A 168 9.16 -20.88 -0.73
CA HIS A 168 9.40 -21.43 -2.05
C HIS A 168 10.50 -20.64 -2.76
N ASP A 169 11.37 -21.35 -3.48
CA ASP A 169 12.56 -20.79 -4.12
C ASP A 169 12.18 -19.61 -5.05
N PRO A 170 12.74 -18.42 -4.84
CA PRO A 170 12.50 -17.26 -5.70
C PRO A 170 13.01 -17.46 -7.14
N ARG A 171 13.79 -18.52 -7.42
CA ARG A 171 14.32 -18.84 -8.76
C ARG A 171 13.24 -19.23 -9.78
N HIS A 172 11.98 -19.43 -9.39
CA HIS A 172 10.86 -19.46 -10.32
C HIS A 172 10.47 -18.02 -10.68
N GLU A 173 11.36 -17.35 -11.41
CA GLU A 173 11.06 -16.08 -12.02
C GLU A 173 9.77 -16.16 -12.85
N ASN A 174 8.86 -15.20 -12.67
CA ASN A 174 7.70 -15.02 -13.54
C ASN A 174 8.17 -15.01 -15.00
N ARG A 175 7.43 -15.66 -15.90
CA ARG A 175 7.76 -15.66 -17.35
C ARG A 175 7.99 -14.24 -17.90
N PHE A 176 7.29 -13.25 -17.33
CA PHE A 176 7.48 -11.85 -17.66
C PHE A 176 8.84 -11.32 -17.16
N ALA A 177 9.21 -11.59 -15.90
CA ALA A 177 10.51 -11.18 -15.35
C ALA A 177 11.69 -11.81 -16.14
N ARG A 178 11.60 -13.08 -16.51
CA ARG A 178 12.59 -13.74 -17.38
C ARG A 178 12.72 -13.13 -18.77
N TRP A 179 11.65 -12.55 -19.30
CA TRP A 179 11.67 -11.86 -20.58
C TRP A 179 12.15 -10.40 -20.44
N PHE A 180 11.77 -9.74 -19.35
CA PHE A 180 12.02 -8.30 -19.10
C PHE A 180 13.42 -8.05 -18.53
N ASN A 181 13.85 -8.82 -17.51
CA ASN A 181 15.12 -8.60 -16.81
C ASN A 181 16.34 -8.55 -17.74
N PRO A 182 16.56 -9.49 -18.70
CA PRO A 182 17.71 -9.42 -19.58
C PRO A 182 17.71 -8.16 -20.48
N ARG A 183 16.51 -7.70 -20.87
CA ARG A 183 16.39 -6.47 -21.69
C ARG A 183 16.64 -5.21 -20.86
N PHE A 184 16.16 -5.21 -19.62
CA PHE A 184 16.39 -4.10 -18.69
C PHE A 184 17.86 -4.04 -18.27
N GLU A 185 18.51 -5.16 -17.97
CA GLU A 185 19.94 -5.23 -17.67
C GLU A 185 20.78 -4.78 -18.88
N ALA A 186 20.44 -5.24 -20.07
CA ALA A 186 21.11 -4.78 -21.31
C ALA A 186 20.94 -3.27 -21.56
N PHE A 187 19.81 -2.68 -21.16
CA PHE A 187 19.60 -1.23 -21.22
C PHE A 187 20.37 -0.50 -20.13
N ARG A 188 20.35 -1.01 -18.89
CA ARG A 188 21.07 -0.41 -17.74
C ARG A 188 22.58 -0.44 -17.91
N ASP A 189 23.13 -1.58 -18.39
CA ASP A 189 24.56 -1.85 -18.53
C ASP A 189 25.07 -1.57 -19.97
N GLY A 190 24.20 -1.04 -20.83
CA GLY A 190 24.54 -0.61 -22.19
C GLY A 190 25.50 0.58 -22.22
N PRO A 191 26.19 0.83 -23.33
CA PRO A 191 27.24 1.85 -23.40
C PRO A 191 26.61 3.26 -23.30
N PHE A 192 26.71 3.84 -22.13
CA PHE A 192 26.62 5.28 -21.90
C PHE A 192 27.95 5.78 -21.36
#